data_7ccf52ea7035fa7bfaf3d26e4613888b
#
_entry.id   7ccf52ea7035fa7bfaf3d26e4613888b
#
_cell.length_a   1.000
_cell.length_b   1.000
_cell.length_c   1.000
_cell.angle_alpha   90.00
_cell.angle_beta   90.00
_cell.angle_gamma   90.00
#
_symmetry.space_group_name_H-M   'P 1'
#
loop_
_entity.id
_entity.type
_entity.pdbx_description
1 polymer ?
#
loop_
_entity_poly.entity_id
_entity_poly.type
_entity_poly.pdbx_seq_one_letter_code
_entity_poly.pdbx_strand_id
1 'polypeptide(L)'
;MATRFIAKHGLKSNINRLTLSEGEIAIAYSDDKSEAEIYVGGNDNTPIPAAGASMKTKNQIFVVCDGDHDELKIQAALSRATRGTVVYIMGDCVLTNENTQDSGLVSGFGHYNAILNVGIRVALDGTYCSSITFKNTNPAARQVIFFLGIMAKLKNINFQEDNTTCTQTSVNPMILFGNSNAIVDNCVLGEVYDVNQDDSTVGNIIMCSGSKFTNNVIDGWCLKTKTNIGACMKFTKVFVDNNKFTNIWTTDNSESGHLMAISSSIFTHNVFEDSVVPKGNIYFSGNNSLCNHNIFNSSDIGNITLAGNTANNVFISLDLNECIAVKLRSICNDNTFFGLKVKEGDCAFDLGVEATFANNYIKNLSIITTDSTEVKGYNILYANKAFCRDNVILLSATTNKLENLYVIEANASSVVTGNVTSASSIGQLDEGCVAEGNTVAWS
;
A
#
# COMPACT_ATOMS: atom_id res chain seq x y z
N MET A 1 4.22 32.66 -4.78
CA MET A 1 4.93 33.20 -3.60
C MET A 1 4.36 32.54 -2.37
N ALA A 2 5.11 31.67 -1.72
CA ALA A 2 4.68 31.09 -0.44
C ALA A 2 4.84 32.16 0.65
N THR A 3 3.75 32.65 1.19
CA THR A 3 3.77 33.59 2.31
C THR A 3 4.11 32.78 3.56
N ARG A 4 5.31 32.94 4.07
CA ARG A 4 5.72 32.31 5.32
C ARG A 4 4.95 32.99 6.46
N PHE A 5 4.08 32.26 7.09
CA PHE A 5 3.33 32.75 8.25
C PHE A 5 4.23 32.59 9.49
N ILE A 6 4.60 33.65 10.13
CA ILE A 6 5.35 33.61 11.39
C ILE A 6 4.36 33.98 12.50
N ALA A 7 3.95 32.99 13.29
CA ALA A 7 3.15 33.26 14.49
C ALA A 7 4.05 33.65 15.67
N LYS A 8 3.59 34.53 16.53
CA LYS A 8 4.21 34.76 17.84
C LYS A 8 4.06 33.47 18.66
N HIS A 9 5.07 33.12 19.43
CA HIS A 9 5.02 31.92 20.27
C HIS A 9 5.62 32.17 21.65
N GLY A 10 5.15 31.42 22.64
CA GLY A 10 5.61 31.55 24.03
C GLY A 10 4.89 30.63 24.99
N LEU A 11 5.24 30.68 26.26
CA LEU A 11 4.58 29.86 27.27
C LEU A 11 3.16 30.39 27.57
N LYS A 12 2.22 29.46 27.81
CA LYS A 12 0.82 29.76 28.14
C LYS A 12 0.69 30.65 29.38
N SER A 13 1.57 30.50 30.37
CA SER A 13 1.66 31.33 31.56
C SER A 13 1.89 32.82 31.24
N ASN A 14 2.44 33.14 30.06
CA ASN A 14 2.74 34.48 29.63
C ASN A 14 1.70 35.05 28.64
N ILE A 15 0.66 34.30 28.24
CA ILE A 15 -0.27 34.74 27.19
C ILE A 15 -0.99 36.03 27.51
N ASN A 16 -1.36 36.25 28.78
CA ASN A 16 -2.05 37.44 29.22
C ASN A 16 -1.18 38.72 29.16
N ARG A 17 0.13 38.57 28.95
CA ARG A 17 1.08 39.66 28.77
C ARG A 17 1.38 39.94 27.29
N LEU A 18 0.85 39.12 26.39
CA LEU A 18 1.07 39.25 24.98
C LEU A 18 0.03 40.19 24.37
N THR A 19 0.50 41.19 23.68
CA THR A 19 -0.35 42.06 22.85
C THR A 19 -0.37 41.50 21.42
N LEU A 20 -1.55 41.18 20.90
CA LEU A 20 -1.77 40.72 19.54
C LEU A 20 -2.61 41.76 18.80
N SER A 21 -2.14 42.24 17.66
CA SER A 21 -2.97 43.06 16.76
C SER A 21 -4.16 42.25 16.27
N GLU A 22 -5.25 42.88 15.86
CA GLU A 22 -6.42 42.21 15.31
C GLU A 22 -6.04 41.23 14.17
N GLY A 23 -6.43 39.97 14.31
CA GLY A 23 -6.10 38.92 13.37
C GLY A 23 -4.68 38.34 13.47
N GLU A 24 -3.80 38.90 14.31
CA GLU A 24 -2.47 38.34 14.57
C GLU A 24 -2.59 37.02 15.34
N ILE A 25 -1.78 36.01 14.98
CA ILE A 25 -1.83 34.67 15.58
C ILE A 25 -0.67 34.49 16.56
N ALA A 26 -0.96 33.93 17.72
CA ALA A 26 0.03 33.44 18.66
C ALA A 26 -0.21 31.96 19.02
N ILE A 27 0.89 31.28 19.30
CA ILE A 27 0.87 29.89 19.80
C ILE A 27 1.43 29.91 21.22
N ALA A 28 0.62 29.47 22.17
CA ALA A 28 1.01 29.38 23.57
C ALA A 28 1.22 27.93 23.98
N TYR A 29 2.37 27.63 24.55
CA TYR A 29 2.75 26.30 24.99
C TYR A 29 2.50 26.09 26.48
N SER A 30 2.17 24.86 26.87
CA SER A 30 2.29 24.44 28.27
C SER A 30 3.75 24.58 28.75
N ASP A 31 3.96 24.61 30.07
CA ASP A 31 5.31 24.81 30.64
C ASP A 31 6.27 23.67 30.24
N ASP A 32 5.75 22.47 30.03
CA ASP A 32 6.48 21.29 29.53
C ASP A 32 6.52 21.20 27.99
N LYS A 33 5.96 22.20 27.31
CA LYS A 33 5.83 22.26 25.84
C LYS A 33 5.14 21.08 25.18
N SER A 34 4.41 20.26 25.94
CA SER A 34 3.69 19.10 25.45
C SER A 34 2.32 19.44 24.85
N GLU A 35 1.85 20.66 25.05
CA GLU A 35 0.58 21.17 24.53
C GLU A 35 0.74 22.57 23.98
N ALA A 36 -0.04 22.90 22.96
CA ALA A 36 -0.12 24.24 22.41
C ALA A 36 -1.57 24.69 22.27
N GLU A 37 -1.82 25.96 22.53
CA GLU A 37 -3.10 26.62 22.23
C GLU A 37 -2.84 27.75 21.24
N ILE A 38 -3.78 27.94 20.30
CA ILE A 38 -3.71 29.00 19.31
C ILE A 38 -4.58 30.16 19.81
N TYR A 39 -4.05 31.36 19.75
CA TYR A 39 -4.72 32.60 20.08
C TYR A 39 -4.73 33.54 18.88
N VAL A 40 -5.78 34.30 18.74
CA VAL A 40 -5.91 35.37 17.72
C VAL A 40 -6.11 36.72 18.44
N GLY A 41 -5.49 37.76 17.95
CA GLY A 41 -5.69 39.10 18.46
C GLY A 41 -7.12 39.57 18.23
N GLY A 42 -7.77 39.99 19.29
CA GLY A 42 -9.07 40.68 19.23
C GLY A 42 -8.95 42.20 18.96
N ASN A 43 -10.08 42.83 18.79
CA ASN A 43 -10.16 44.26 18.45
C ASN A 43 -9.56 45.18 19.54
N ASP A 44 -9.39 44.66 20.75
CA ASP A 44 -8.78 45.35 21.89
C ASP A 44 -7.31 44.96 22.11
N ASN A 45 -6.71 44.28 21.15
CA ASN A 45 -5.36 43.75 21.20
C ASN A 45 -5.16 42.66 22.27
N THR A 46 -6.23 42.07 22.78
CA THR A 46 -6.14 40.95 23.73
C THR A 46 -6.05 39.62 22.97
N PRO A 47 -5.29 38.65 23.48
CA PRO A 47 -5.27 37.31 22.93
C PRO A 47 -6.61 36.59 23.20
N ILE A 48 -7.32 36.23 22.14
CA ILE A 48 -8.52 35.42 22.21
C ILE A 48 -8.15 34.01 21.77
N PRO A 49 -8.49 32.95 22.53
CA PRO A 49 -8.31 31.59 22.04
C PRO A 49 -8.97 31.44 20.66
N ALA A 50 -8.22 31.01 19.64
CA ALA A 50 -8.71 30.89 18.26
C ALA A 50 -9.86 29.89 18.13
N ALA A 51 -9.90 28.89 18.99
CA ALA A 51 -11.09 28.15 19.31
C ALA A 51 -11.94 29.04 20.19
N GLY A 52 -12.91 29.75 19.63
CA GLY A 52 -13.90 30.48 20.44
C GLY A 52 -14.41 29.60 21.58
N ALA A 53 -14.89 30.20 22.66
CA ALA A 53 -15.29 29.49 23.89
C ALA A 53 -16.25 28.30 23.70
N SER A 54 -16.89 28.19 22.54
CA SER A 54 -17.69 27.05 22.09
C SER A 54 -16.88 25.89 21.49
N MET A 55 -15.61 26.10 21.13
CA MET A 55 -14.69 25.06 20.61
C MET A 55 -13.71 24.53 21.65
N LYS A 56 -13.96 24.67 22.94
CA LYS A 56 -13.48 23.68 23.90
C LYS A 56 -14.16 22.34 23.62
N THR A 57 -13.90 21.79 22.44
CA THR A 57 -14.08 20.36 22.26
C THR A 57 -13.06 19.75 23.21
N LYS A 58 -13.56 19.17 24.29
CA LYS A 58 -12.80 18.46 25.35
C LYS A 58 -11.83 17.39 24.81
N ASN A 59 -11.60 17.37 23.50
CA ASN A 59 -11.05 16.24 22.75
C ASN A 59 -10.01 16.68 21.71
N GLN A 60 -9.28 17.77 21.91
CA GLN A 60 -8.16 18.18 21.07
C GLN A 60 -6.93 18.45 21.92
N ILE A 61 -5.81 17.87 21.52
CA ILE A 61 -4.50 18.10 22.13
C ILE A 61 -3.55 18.51 21.01
N PHE A 62 -2.82 19.59 21.19
CA PHE A 62 -1.82 20.06 20.24
C PHE A 62 -0.43 19.78 20.80
N VAL A 63 0.42 19.16 20.01
CA VAL A 63 1.81 18.83 20.33
C VAL A 63 2.72 19.57 19.39
N VAL A 64 3.60 20.38 19.93
CA VAL A 64 4.61 21.09 19.14
C VAL A 64 5.90 20.30 19.15
N CYS A 65 6.31 19.92 17.96
CA CYS A 65 7.60 19.26 17.72
C CYS A 65 8.68 20.35 17.55
N ASP A 66 9.88 20.07 18.07
CA ASP A 66 11.05 20.93 17.93
C ASP A 66 12.25 20.20 17.28
N GLY A 67 12.03 18.99 16.80
CA GLY A 67 13.03 18.18 16.13
C GLY A 67 13.93 17.36 17.05
N ASP A 68 13.58 17.23 18.34
CA ASP A 68 14.37 16.47 19.31
C ASP A 68 13.47 15.58 20.17
N HIS A 69 13.64 14.26 20.02
CA HIS A 69 12.88 13.22 20.75
C HIS A 69 11.36 13.51 20.81
N ASP A 70 10.79 13.91 19.69
CA ASP A 70 9.38 14.30 19.63
C ASP A 70 8.42 13.14 19.92
N GLU A 71 8.90 11.89 19.78
CA GLU A 71 8.14 10.70 20.21
C GLU A 71 7.70 10.77 21.68
N LEU A 72 8.52 11.33 22.56
CA LEU A 72 8.17 11.49 23.99
C LEU A 72 7.02 12.47 24.19
N LYS A 73 7.04 13.60 23.48
CA LYS A 73 6.01 14.65 23.56
C LYS A 73 4.69 14.14 23.01
N ILE A 74 4.74 13.52 21.80
CA ILE A 74 3.56 12.97 21.15
C ILE A 74 2.98 11.83 21.99
N GLN A 75 3.82 10.92 22.50
CA GLN A 75 3.35 9.81 23.32
C GLN A 75 2.76 10.26 24.66
N ALA A 76 3.33 11.29 25.28
CA ALA A 76 2.75 11.88 26.49
C ALA A 76 1.35 12.46 26.22
N ALA A 77 1.13 13.08 25.07
CA ALA A 77 -0.19 13.56 24.65
C ALA A 77 -1.16 12.41 24.36
N LEU A 78 -0.70 11.37 23.64
CA LEU A 78 -1.49 10.18 23.34
C LEU A 78 -1.91 9.42 24.62
N SER A 79 -1.04 9.36 25.62
CA SER A 79 -1.33 8.71 26.91
C SER A 79 -2.40 9.45 27.72
N ARG A 80 -2.53 10.77 27.54
CA ARG A 80 -3.58 11.59 28.17
C ARG A 80 -4.87 11.64 27.36
N ALA A 81 -4.81 11.21 26.10
CA ALA A 81 -5.93 11.24 25.20
C ALA A 81 -7.03 10.25 25.62
N THR A 82 -8.26 10.70 25.65
CA THR A 82 -9.44 9.87 25.90
C THR A 82 -10.13 9.52 24.60
N ARG A 83 -11.10 8.64 24.63
CA ARG A 83 -11.89 8.26 23.44
C ARG A 83 -12.48 9.47 22.74
N GLY A 84 -12.22 9.59 21.45
CA GLY A 84 -12.66 10.71 20.60
C GLY A 84 -11.70 11.88 20.60
N THR A 85 -10.56 11.81 21.30
CA THR A 85 -9.53 12.85 21.24
C THR A 85 -8.80 12.83 19.90
N VAL A 86 -8.50 14.01 19.37
CA VAL A 86 -7.57 14.22 18.27
C VAL A 86 -6.31 14.86 18.82
N VAL A 87 -5.17 14.20 18.61
CA VAL A 87 -3.86 14.73 18.92
C VAL A 87 -3.28 15.31 17.63
N TYR A 88 -3.12 16.62 17.57
CA TYR A 88 -2.54 17.33 16.44
C TYR A 88 -1.04 17.51 16.64
N ILE A 89 -0.27 17.14 15.62
CA ILE A 89 1.16 17.40 15.58
C ILE A 89 1.40 18.71 14.84
N MET A 90 2.32 19.52 15.35
CA MET A 90 2.66 20.83 14.80
C MET A 90 4.17 20.94 14.61
N GLY A 91 4.59 21.50 13.47
CA GLY A 91 6.00 21.68 13.12
C GLY A 91 6.63 20.45 12.49
N ASP A 92 7.95 20.47 12.34
CA ASP A 92 8.73 19.36 11.83
C ASP A 92 9.08 18.41 12.99
N CYS A 93 8.72 17.15 12.84
CA CYS A 93 8.93 16.15 13.88
C CYS A 93 10.12 15.26 13.56
N VAL A 94 10.89 14.93 14.60
CA VAL A 94 11.91 13.87 14.55
C VAL A 94 11.54 12.79 15.56
N LEU A 95 11.31 11.58 15.09
CA LEU A 95 11.10 10.40 15.91
C LEU A 95 12.36 9.58 15.96
N THR A 96 12.65 9.02 17.12
CA THR A 96 13.71 8.02 17.31
C THR A 96 13.12 6.73 17.86
N ASN A 97 13.86 5.64 17.79
CA ASN A 97 13.44 4.38 18.40
C ASN A 97 14.12 4.10 19.76
N GLU A 98 14.59 5.13 20.41
CA GLU A 98 15.16 5.03 21.77
C GLU A 98 14.07 4.87 22.83
N ASN A 99 12.94 5.52 22.62
CA ASN A 99 11.83 5.56 23.55
C ASN A 99 10.63 4.81 22.99
N THR A 100 10.31 3.67 23.56
CA THR A 100 9.21 2.83 23.11
C THR A 100 8.20 2.57 24.22
N GLN A 101 6.96 2.33 23.83
CA GLN A 101 5.86 1.96 24.72
C GLN A 101 5.49 0.49 24.50
N ASP A 102 5.11 -0.20 25.55
CA ASP A 102 4.55 -1.54 25.40
C ASP A 102 3.19 -1.45 24.67
N SER A 103 3.12 -2.03 23.50
CA SER A 103 1.89 -2.09 22.71
C SER A 103 1.02 -3.30 23.05
N GLY A 104 1.52 -4.19 23.91
CA GLY A 104 0.87 -5.46 24.22
C GLY A 104 1.07 -6.53 23.16
N LEU A 105 0.39 -7.67 23.37
CA LEU A 105 0.40 -8.77 22.40
C LEU A 105 -0.44 -8.43 21.18
N VAL A 106 0.20 -8.46 20.02
CA VAL A 106 -0.49 -8.39 18.74
C VAL A 106 -0.80 -9.83 18.30
N SER A 107 -2.06 -10.20 18.35
CA SER A 107 -2.50 -11.56 18.02
C SER A 107 -1.96 -12.03 16.66
N GLY A 108 -1.19 -13.09 16.67
CA GLY A 108 -0.57 -13.66 15.47
C GLY A 108 0.77 -13.06 15.05
N PHE A 109 1.25 -11.99 15.72
CA PHE A 109 2.49 -11.29 15.34
C PHE A 109 3.50 -11.17 16.50
N GLY A 110 3.14 -11.61 17.70
CA GLY A 110 4.02 -11.52 18.87
C GLY A 110 3.91 -10.20 19.63
N HIS A 111 4.90 -9.92 20.46
CA HIS A 111 4.99 -8.72 21.29
C HIS A 111 5.83 -7.67 20.59
N TYR A 112 5.28 -6.49 20.38
CA TYR A 112 5.98 -5.35 19.79
C TYR A 112 5.94 -4.17 20.72
N ASN A 113 7.06 -3.44 20.78
CA ASN A 113 7.08 -2.12 21.37
C ASN A 113 6.73 -1.08 20.31
N ALA A 114 5.86 -0.16 20.63
CA ALA A 114 5.50 0.94 19.76
C ALA A 114 6.30 2.22 20.08
N ILE A 115 6.73 2.94 19.06
CA ILE A 115 7.27 4.29 19.23
C ILE A 115 6.12 5.22 19.56
N LEU A 116 5.06 5.17 18.76
CA LEU A 116 3.82 5.89 19.02
C LEU A 116 2.64 4.92 19.12
N ASN A 117 2.03 4.85 20.30
CA ASN A 117 0.84 4.03 20.56
C ASN A 117 -0.40 4.92 20.55
N VAL A 118 -1.14 4.90 19.44
CA VAL A 118 -2.40 5.62 19.28
C VAL A 118 -3.53 4.80 19.89
N GLY A 119 -4.03 5.23 21.03
CA GLY A 119 -5.01 4.51 21.83
C GLY A 119 -6.35 4.27 21.13
N ILE A 120 -7.22 3.50 21.79
CA ILE A 120 -8.55 3.13 21.27
C ILE A 120 -9.39 4.38 21.02
N ARG A 121 -9.89 4.52 19.78
CA ARG A 121 -10.71 5.67 19.32
C ARG A 121 -10.04 7.03 19.48
N VAL A 122 -8.72 7.08 19.48
CA VAL A 122 -7.90 8.29 19.42
C VAL A 122 -7.48 8.55 17.98
N ALA A 123 -7.34 9.78 17.59
CA ALA A 123 -6.75 10.17 16.31
C ALA A 123 -5.42 10.89 16.52
N LEU A 124 -4.42 10.54 15.71
CA LEU A 124 -3.19 11.28 15.52
C LEU A 124 -3.27 11.97 14.15
N ASP A 125 -3.13 13.28 14.13
CA ASP A 125 -3.37 14.10 12.94
C ASP A 125 -2.21 15.06 12.69
N GLY A 126 -1.60 14.95 11.51
CA GLY A 126 -0.47 15.75 11.06
C GLY A 126 -0.83 16.99 10.25
N THR A 127 -2.09 17.46 10.27
CA THR A 127 -2.53 18.61 9.46
C THR A 127 -1.62 19.84 9.59
N TYR A 128 -1.00 20.01 10.74
CA TYR A 128 -0.10 21.14 11.02
C TYR A 128 1.37 20.76 11.06
N CYS A 129 1.70 19.54 10.67
CA CYS A 129 3.06 18.99 10.61
C CYS A 129 3.54 19.00 9.15
N SER A 130 4.73 19.55 8.89
CA SER A 130 5.29 19.55 7.53
C SER A 130 5.81 18.15 7.19
N SER A 131 6.54 17.53 8.13
CA SER A 131 7.09 16.18 7.98
C SER A 131 7.35 15.52 9.32
N ILE A 132 7.34 14.20 9.31
CA ILE A 132 7.83 13.35 10.40
C ILE A 132 9.02 12.57 9.84
N THR A 133 10.21 12.85 10.37
CA THR A 133 11.44 12.14 10.00
C THR A 133 11.77 11.12 11.08
N PHE A 134 11.91 9.86 10.69
CA PHE A 134 12.32 8.78 11.60
C PHE A 134 13.82 8.53 11.51
N LYS A 135 14.49 8.53 12.67
CA LYS A 135 15.91 8.18 12.80
C LYS A 135 16.05 6.87 13.55
N ASN A 136 16.64 5.87 12.90
CA ASN A 136 16.90 4.56 13.49
C ASN A 136 18.18 4.60 14.31
N THR A 137 18.08 4.94 15.59
CA THR A 137 19.21 5.08 16.54
C THR A 137 19.49 3.80 17.31
N ASN A 138 18.52 2.87 17.36
CA ASN A 138 18.66 1.58 18.06
C ASN A 138 18.24 0.41 17.15
N PRO A 139 19.19 -0.24 16.46
CA PRO A 139 18.88 -1.24 15.42
C PRO A 139 18.44 -2.62 15.94
N ALA A 140 18.31 -2.83 17.25
CA ALA A 140 18.24 -4.20 17.78
C ALA A 140 16.85 -4.71 18.16
N ALA A 141 15.78 -3.91 18.09
CA ALA A 141 14.49 -4.31 18.68
C ALA A 141 13.34 -4.34 17.65
N ARG A 142 12.48 -5.37 17.76
CA ARG A 142 11.19 -5.41 17.05
C ARG A 142 10.32 -4.26 17.53
N GLN A 143 10.08 -3.29 16.68
CA GLN A 143 9.35 -2.08 16.99
C GLN A 143 8.32 -1.79 15.93
N VAL A 144 7.32 -0.99 16.29
CA VAL A 144 6.33 -0.42 15.36
C VAL A 144 6.37 1.10 15.53
N ILE A 145 6.50 1.84 14.44
CA ILE A 145 6.50 3.31 14.52
C ILE A 145 5.11 3.80 14.92
N PHE A 146 4.08 3.46 14.15
CA PHE A 146 2.69 3.81 14.44
C PHE A 146 1.88 2.57 14.78
N PHE A 147 1.60 2.36 16.06
CA PHE A 147 0.66 1.33 16.50
C PHE A 147 -0.72 1.95 16.70
N LEU A 148 -1.69 1.52 15.91
CA LEU A 148 -3.06 2.00 16.00
C LEU A 148 -3.94 1.00 16.75
N GLY A 149 -4.48 1.41 17.88
CA GLY A 149 -5.47 0.67 18.63
C GLY A 149 -6.80 0.52 17.88
N ILE A 150 -7.75 -0.18 18.49
CA ILE A 150 -9.08 -0.41 17.88
C ILE A 150 -9.77 0.93 17.59
N MET A 151 -10.24 1.12 16.36
CA MET A 151 -10.89 2.36 15.88
C MET A 151 -9.99 3.61 15.99
N ALA A 152 -8.68 3.46 16.17
CA ALA A 152 -7.75 4.58 16.15
C ALA A 152 -7.60 5.13 14.72
N LYS A 153 -7.13 6.36 14.62
CA LYS A 153 -6.96 7.02 13.31
C LYS A 153 -5.56 7.63 13.20
N LEU A 154 -4.97 7.46 12.02
CA LEU A 154 -3.78 8.16 11.58
C LEU A 154 -4.15 8.99 10.36
N LYS A 155 -3.93 10.30 10.40
CA LYS A 155 -4.37 11.20 9.34
C LYS A 155 -3.34 12.26 9.00
N ASN A 156 -3.29 12.62 7.73
CA ASN A 156 -2.53 13.77 7.25
C ASN A 156 -1.03 13.71 7.66
N ILE A 157 -0.49 12.51 7.76
CA ILE A 157 0.90 12.31 8.14
C ILE A 157 1.77 12.32 6.88
N ASN A 158 2.83 13.10 6.90
CA ASN A 158 3.90 13.05 5.91
C ASN A 158 5.14 12.45 6.60
N PHE A 159 5.39 11.16 6.38
CA PHE A 159 6.42 10.37 7.04
C PHE A 159 7.53 9.99 6.07
N GLN A 160 8.78 10.05 6.55
CA GLN A 160 9.95 9.53 5.85
C GLN A 160 10.99 9.00 6.85
N GLU A 161 11.82 8.06 6.41
CA GLU A 161 12.98 7.61 7.17
C GLU A 161 14.20 8.48 6.85
N ASP A 162 15.05 8.72 7.84
CA ASP A 162 16.37 9.31 7.63
C ASP A 162 17.33 8.21 7.11
N ASN A 163 17.59 8.23 5.80
CA ASN A 163 18.45 7.24 5.14
C ASN A 163 19.91 7.26 5.61
N THR A 164 20.33 8.29 6.32
CA THR A 164 21.69 8.35 6.90
C THR A 164 21.82 7.50 8.17
N THR A 165 20.72 7.26 8.86
CA THR A 165 20.65 6.46 10.08
C THR A 165 20.15 5.03 9.83
N CYS A 166 19.38 4.81 8.77
CA CYS A 166 18.89 3.52 8.33
C CYS A 166 19.96 2.86 7.44
N THR A 167 20.85 2.08 8.04
CA THR A 167 21.96 1.42 7.32
C THR A 167 21.57 0.00 6.91
N GLN A 168 22.31 -0.59 5.95
CA GLN A 168 22.06 -1.96 5.45
C GLN A 168 22.18 -3.07 6.51
N THR A 169 22.62 -2.76 7.72
CA THR A 169 22.80 -3.71 8.82
C THR A 169 21.81 -3.51 9.96
N SER A 170 20.98 -2.47 9.91
CA SER A 170 19.99 -2.20 10.96
C SER A 170 18.70 -2.98 10.70
N VAL A 171 18.04 -3.43 11.76
CA VAL A 171 16.68 -3.95 11.70
C VAL A 171 15.73 -2.75 11.71
N ASN A 172 14.98 -2.54 10.64
CA ASN A 172 14.01 -1.46 10.62
C ASN A 172 12.72 -1.84 11.33
N PRO A 173 12.10 -0.92 12.06
CA PRO A 173 10.81 -1.15 12.66
C PRO A 173 9.73 -1.28 11.59
N MET A 174 8.65 -1.97 11.92
CA MET A 174 7.42 -1.90 11.16
C MET A 174 6.91 -0.45 11.18
N ILE A 175 6.53 0.11 10.03
CA ILE A 175 6.05 1.48 9.99
C ILE A 175 4.68 1.59 10.63
N LEU A 176 3.78 0.67 10.30
CA LEU A 176 2.38 0.78 10.68
C LEU A 176 1.77 -0.57 11.06
N PHE A 177 1.18 -0.63 12.25
CA PHE A 177 0.24 -1.68 12.63
C PHE A 177 -1.13 -1.08 12.93
N GLY A 178 -2.12 -1.44 12.14
CA GLY A 178 -3.51 -1.03 12.33
C GLY A 178 -4.37 -2.17 12.87
N ASN A 179 -4.83 -2.05 14.12
CA ASN A 179 -5.76 -2.98 14.73
C ASN A 179 -7.17 -2.85 14.12
N SER A 180 -8.10 -3.68 14.55
CA SER A 180 -9.46 -3.74 14.01
C SER A 180 -10.14 -2.37 13.93
N ASN A 181 -10.74 -2.10 12.77
CA ASN A 181 -11.41 -0.83 12.46
C ASN A 181 -10.52 0.42 12.54
N ALA A 182 -9.20 0.28 12.50
CA ALA A 182 -8.30 1.42 12.41
C ALA A 182 -8.46 2.14 11.05
N ILE A 183 -8.16 3.42 11.01
CA ILE A 183 -8.24 4.24 9.81
C ILE A 183 -6.90 4.92 9.57
N VAL A 184 -6.35 4.75 8.37
CA VAL A 184 -5.20 5.48 7.86
C VAL A 184 -5.67 6.24 6.62
N ASP A 185 -5.58 7.55 6.67
CA ASP A 185 -6.22 8.40 5.67
C ASP A 185 -5.39 9.64 5.36
N ASN A 186 -5.21 9.91 4.07
CA ASN A 186 -4.48 11.06 3.56
C ASN A 186 -3.05 11.17 4.12
N CYS A 187 -2.33 10.04 4.17
CA CYS A 187 -0.95 9.99 4.62
C CYS A 187 0.00 9.79 3.43
N VAL A 188 1.17 10.40 3.52
CA VAL A 188 2.32 10.10 2.66
C VAL A 188 3.30 9.32 3.52
N LEU A 189 3.59 8.08 3.12
CA LEU A 189 4.56 7.21 3.75
C LEU A 189 5.69 7.02 2.75
N GLY A 190 6.69 7.90 2.80
CA GLY A 190 7.75 8.02 1.81
C GLY A 190 9.12 7.60 2.32
N GLU A 191 10.03 7.37 1.40
CA GLU A 191 11.46 7.11 1.62
C GLU A 191 11.75 6.10 2.74
N VAL A 192 11.30 4.85 2.56
CA VAL A 192 11.50 3.77 3.53
C VAL A 192 12.60 2.83 3.07
N TYR A 193 13.54 2.55 3.95
CA TYR A 193 14.62 1.60 3.72
C TYR A 193 14.39 0.34 4.56
N ASP A 194 13.80 -0.68 3.96
CA ASP A 194 13.65 -1.99 4.58
C ASP A 194 14.97 -2.76 4.47
N VAL A 195 15.71 -2.76 5.56
CA VAL A 195 16.97 -3.45 5.61
C VAL A 195 16.87 -4.70 6.47
N ASN A 196 17.04 -5.85 5.81
CA ASN A 196 17.39 -7.11 6.45
C ASN A 196 16.54 -7.52 7.64
N GLN A 197 15.27 -7.84 7.42
CA GLN A 197 14.53 -8.58 8.44
C GLN A 197 14.82 -10.07 8.27
N ASP A 198 15.65 -10.62 9.16
CA ASP A 198 15.86 -12.07 9.28
C ASP A 198 14.58 -12.82 9.72
N ASP A 199 13.50 -12.08 10.02
CA ASP A 199 12.27 -12.64 10.53
C ASP A 199 11.12 -12.52 9.52
N SER A 200 10.76 -13.66 8.99
CA SER A 200 9.79 -13.88 7.91
C SER A 200 8.34 -13.45 8.20
N THR A 201 8.05 -12.89 9.36
CA THR A 201 6.67 -12.65 9.80
C THR A 201 6.24 -11.19 9.82
N VAL A 202 7.15 -10.26 9.59
CA VAL A 202 6.91 -8.83 9.81
C VAL A 202 6.88 -8.07 8.49
N GLY A 203 5.72 -7.56 8.10
CA GLY A 203 5.59 -6.60 7.02
C GLY A 203 5.75 -5.15 7.51
N ASN A 204 6.02 -4.22 6.61
CA ASN A 204 6.14 -2.79 6.96
C ASN A 204 4.79 -2.16 7.28
N ILE A 205 3.72 -2.62 6.62
CA ILE A 205 2.34 -2.23 6.90
C ILE A 205 1.49 -3.47 7.15
N ILE A 206 0.81 -3.51 8.29
CA ILE A 206 -0.19 -4.54 8.61
C ILE A 206 -1.48 -3.84 9.02
N MET A 207 -2.57 -4.13 8.32
CA MET A 207 -3.90 -3.64 8.64
C MET A 207 -4.86 -4.82 8.88
N CYS A 208 -5.58 -4.76 9.99
CA CYS A 208 -6.48 -5.80 10.44
C CYS A 208 -7.95 -5.53 10.08
N SER A 209 -8.77 -6.50 10.39
CA SER A 209 -10.19 -6.59 10.02
C SER A 209 -11.01 -5.32 10.27
N GLY A 210 -11.78 -4.92 9.29
CA GLY A 210 -12.66 -3.73 9.35
C GLY A 210 -11.94 -2.39 9.19
N SER A 211 -10.62 -2.40 9.04
CA SER A 211 -9.82 -1.19 8.90
C SER A 211 -9.99 -0.55 7.52
N LYS A 212 -9.60 0.72 7.43
CA LYS A 212 -9.57 1.50 6.19
C LYS A 212 -8.17 2.05 5.95
N PHE A 213 -7.70 1.91 4.71
CA PHE A 213 -6.46 2.50 4.22
C PHE A 213 -6.80 3.29 2.97
N THR A 214 -6.95 4.62 3.10
CA THR A 214 -7.58 5.45 2.06
C THR A 214 -6.78 6.71 1.77
N ASN A 215 -6.75 7.11 0.50
CA ASN A 215 -6.12 8.36 0.05
C ASN A 215 -4.63 8.48 0.42
N ASN A 216 -3.91 7.37 0.55
CA ASN A 216 -2.52 7.40 0.96
C ASN A 216 -1.58 7.32 -0.23
N VAL A 217 -0.37 7.83 -0.06
CA VAL A 217 0.73 7.69 -1.00
C VAL A 217 1.85 6.90 -0.32
N ILE A 218 2.25 5.80 -0.95
CA ILE A 218 3.43 5.02 -0.61
C ILE A 218 4.46 5.31 -1.70
N ASP A 219 5.55 5.96 -1.37
CA ASP A 219 6.50 6.45 -2.36
C ASP A 219 7.95 6.23 -1.92
N GLY A 220 8.80 5.79 -2.83
CA GLY A 220 10.23 5.71 -2.58
C GLY A 220 10.64 4.60 -1.61
N TRP A 221 9.99 3.42 -1.65
CA TRP A 221 10.32 2.32 -0.74
C TRP A 221 11.38 1.39 -1.33
N CYS A 222 12.51 1.26 -0.63
CA CYS A 222 13.54 0.29 -0.92
C CYS A 222 13.34 -0.97 -0.06
N LEU A 223 12.93 -2.06 -0.67
CA LEU A 223 12.64 -3.30 0.03
C LEU A 223 13.81 -4.28 -0.12
N LYS A 224 14.20 -4.88 0.99
CA LYS A 224 15.21 -5.92 1.05
C LYS A 224 14.64 -7.14 1.75
N THR A 225 13.73 -7.82 1.10
CA THR A 225 13.11 -9.02 1.67
C THR A 225 14.01 -10.23 1.46
N LYS A 226 14.45 -10.84 2.53
CA LYS A 226 15.21 -12.11 2.51
C LYS A 226 14.35 -13.37 2.62
N THR A 227 13.02 -13.26 2.73
CA THR A 227 12.24 -14.43 3.13
C THR A 227 10.98 -14.68 2.34
N ASN A 228 10.78 -15.96 2.02
CA ASN A 228 9.67 -16.55 1.26
C ASN A 228 8.28 -16.49 1.92
N ILE A 229 8.08 -15.84 3.06
CA ILE A 229 6.87 -16.04 3.88
C ILE A 229 6.16 -14.74 4.28
N GLY A 230 6.82 -13.59 4.20
CA GLY A 230 6.25 -12.30 4.62
C GLY A 230 5.76 -11.45 3.45
N ALA A 231 4.68 -10.71 3.66
CA ALA A 231 4.29 -9.64 2.76
C ALA A 231 4.77 -8.30 3.33
N CYS A 232 5.37 -7.46 2.49
CA CYS A 232 5.76 -6.12 2.88
C CYS A 232 4.54 -5.29 3.34
N MET A 233 3.42 -5.39 2.61
CA MET A 233 2.15 -4.80 2.99
C MET A 233 1.09 -5.88 3.10
N LYS A 234 0.40 -5.96 4.25
CA LYS A 234 -0.61 -6.96 4.53
C LYS A 234 -1.95 -6.33 4.90
N PHE A 235 -2.95 -6.59 4.08
CA PHE A 235 -4.31 -6.12 4.26
C PHE A 235 -5.26 -7.31 4.42
N THR A 236 -5.85 -7.48 5.60
CA THR A 236 -6.75 -8.59 5.88
C THR A 236 -8.14 -8.08 6.26
N LYS A 237 -9.14 -8.31 5.41
CA LYS A 237 -10.51 -7.81 5.55
C LYS A 237 -10.52 -6.28 5.71
N VAL A 238 -9.78 -5.58 4.85
CA VAL A 238 -9.55 -4.13 4.87
C VAL A 238 -10.20 -3.49 3.65
N PHE A 239 -10.65 -2.26 3.80
CA PHE A 239 -11.03 -1.40 2.69
C PHE A 239 -9.82 -0.55 2.29
N VAL A 240 -9.26 -0.82 1.10
CA VAL A 240 -8.08 -0.15 0.53
C VAL A 240 -8.52 0.60 -0.70
N ASP A 241 -8.61 1.92 -0.61
CA ASP A 241 -9.23 2.72 -1.67
C ASP A 241 -8.49 4.04 -1.93
N ASN A 242 -8.37 4.38 -3.20
CA ASN A 242 -7.78 5.63 -3.67
C ASN A 242 -6.35 5.87 -3.15
N ASN A 243 -5.52 4.82 -3.14
CA ASN A 243 -4.13 4.95 -2.74
C ASN A 243 -3.21 4.92 -3.97
N LYS A 244 -2.04 5.52 -3.82
CA LYS A 244 -0.96 5.47 -4.79
C LYS A 244 0.23 4.73 -4.19
N PHE A 245 0.73 3.70 -4.90
CA PHE A 245 1.93 2.93 -4.60
C PHE A 245 2.91 3.17 -5.75
N THR A 246 4.01 3.85 -5.49
CA THR A 246 4.93 4.28 -6.55
C THR A 246 6.39 4.21 -6.11
N ASN A 247 7.30 4.08 -7.07
CA ASN A 247 8.73 4.06 -6.80
C ASN A 247 9.15 3.05 -5.72
N ILE A 248 8.61 1.83 -5.79
CA ILE A 248 8.97 0.74 -4.88
C ILE A 248 10.00 -0.14 -5.60
N TRP A 249 11.14 -0.39 -4.97
CA TRP A 249 12.20 -1.20 -5.59
C TRP A 249 12.87 -2.15 -4.59
N THR A 250 13.56 -3.16 -5.11
CA THR A 250 14.38 -4.07 -4.32
C THR A 250 15.84 -3.93 -4.69
N THR A 251 16.74 -4.03 -3.71
CA THR A 251 18.20 -3.99 -3.93
C THR A 251 18.79 -5.33 -4.34
N ASP A 252 18.13 -6.44 -4.00
CA ASP A 252 18.59 -7.79 -4.29
C ASP A 252 17.56 -8.57 -5.10
N ASN A 253 18.02 -9.25 -6.15
CA ASN A 253 17.24 -10.21 -6.92
C ASN A 253 17.03 -11.55 -6.17
N SER A 254 17.34 -11.62 -4.89
CA SER A 254 17.28 -12.82 -4.10
C SER A 254 15.93 -12.93 -3.40
N GLU A 255 15.20 -13.94 -3.78
CA GLU A 255 14.06 -14.57 -3.12
C GLU A 255 12.68 -13.89 -3.21
N SER A 256 11.71 -14.72 -3.56
CA SER A 256 10.31 -14.44 -3.79
C SER A 256 9.58 -14.12 -2.48
N GLY A 257 9.23 -12.86 -2.24
CA GLY A 257 8.31 -12.45 -1.19
C GLY A 257 7.07 -11.78 -1.77
N HIS A 258 6.00 -11.70 -0.99
CA HIS A 258 4.86 -10.89 -1.40
C HIS A 258 5.15 -9.41 -1.13
N LEU A 259 5.17 -8.60 -2.19
CA LEU A 259 5.16 -7.15 -2.05
C LEU A 259 3.88 -6.73 -1.33
N MET A 260 2.77 -7.31 -1.74
CA MET A 260 1.46 -6.98 -1.21
C MET A 260 0.62 -8.24 -1.05
N ALA A 261 0.08 -8.49 0.15
CA ALA A 261 -0.87 -9.56 0.41
C ALA A 261 -2.22 -8.97 0.83
N ILE A 262 -3.23 -9.23 0.01
CA ILE A 262 -4.57 -8.67 0.15
C ILE A 262 -5.54 -9.83 0.33
N SER A 263 -6.07 -10.00 1.55
CA SER A 263 -6.91 -11.14 1.89
C SER A 263 -8.33 -10.73 2.26
N SER A 264 -9.31 -11.26 1.55
CA SER A 264 -10.75 -11.02 1.78
C SER A 264 -11.07 -9.51 1.92
N SER A 265 -10.39 -8.67 1.16
CA SER A 265 -10.40 -7.22 1.25
C SER A 265 -11.02 -6.59 0.01
N ILE A 266 -11.41 -5.35 0.13
CA ILE A 266 -11.84 -4.49 -0.98
C ILE A 266 -10.65 -3.62 -1.36
N PHE A 267 -10.17 -3.73 -2.59
CA PHE A 267 -9.05 -2.99 -3.15
C PHE A 267 -9.51 -2.27 -4.41
N THR A 268 -9.79 -0.96 -4.30
CA THR A 268 -10.45 -0.19 -5.38
C THR A 268 -9.80 1.16 -5.61
N HIS A 269 -9.84 1.63 -6.84
CA HIS A 269 -9.34 2.94 -7.28
C HIS A 269 -7.87 3.21 -6.89
N ASN A 270 -7.07 2.15 -6.72
CA ASN A 270 -5.67 2.32 -6.38
C ASN A 270 -4.81 2.37 -7.65
N VAL A 271 -3.69 3.07 -7.56
CA VAL A 271 -2.67 3.12 -8.60
C VAL A 271 -1.40 2.48 -8.06
N PHE A 272 -0.87 1.51 -8.80
CA PHE A 272 0.44 0.91 -8.58
C PHE A 272 1.29 1.17 -9.81
N GLU A 273 2.38 1.92 -9.67
CA GLU A 273 3.18 2.34 -10.82
C GLU A 273 4.67 2.51 -10.51
N ASP A 274 5.47 2.55 -11.58
CA ASP A 274 6.90 2.91 -11.56
C ASP A 274 7.72 2.12 -10.52
N SER A 275 7.41 0.83 -10.36
CA SER A 275 8.03 -0.01 -9.33
C SER A 275 8.84 -1.14 -9.96
N VAL A 276 9.98 -1.47 -9.33
CA VAL A 276 10.91 -2.51 -9.80
C VAL A 276 11.14 -3.53 -8.71
N VAL A 277 10.30 -4.57 -8.69
CA VAL A 277 10.29 -5.65 -7.69
C VAL A 277 10.18 -7.00 -8.40
N PRO A 278 11.21 -7.41 -9.18
CA PRO A 278 11.11 -8.52 -10.15
C PRO A 278 10.70 -9.88 -9.55
N LYS A 279 10.88 -10.06 -8.26
CA LYS A 279 10.45 -11.27 -7.52
C LYS A 279 9.34 -10.97 -6.48
N GLY A 280 8.92 -9.71 -6.38
CA GLY A 280 7.84 -9.29 -5.51
C GLY A 280 6.48 -9.59 -6.12
N ASN A 281 5.62 -10.27 -5.38
CA ASN A 281 4.31 -10.68 -5.85
C ASN A 281 3.21 -9.81 -5.28
N ILE A 282 2.23 -9.45 -6.09
CA ILE A 282 0.96 -8.87 -5.63
C ILE A 282 -0.04 -10.02 -5.51
N TYR A 283 -0.42 -10.35 -4.29
CA TYR A 283 -1.19 -11.55 -3.97
C TYR A 283 -2.55 -11.22 -3.37
N PHE A 284 -3.60 -11.42 -4.15
CA PHE A 284 -4.96 -11.42 -3.65
C PHE A 284 -5.33 -12.84 -3.22
N SER A 285 -5.93 -12.96 -2.04
CA SER A 285 -6.39 -14.25 -1.50
C SER A 285 -7.79 -14.15 -0.92
N GLY A 286 -8.49 -15.29 -0.95
CA GLY A 286 -9.85 -15.39 -0.44
C GLY A 286 -10.93 -15.02 -1.46
N ASN A 287 -11.94 -15.87 -1.57
CA ASN A 287 -13.03 -15.72 -2.54
C ASN A 287 -13.90 -14.46 -2.36
N ASN A 288 -13.75 -13.78 -1.24
CA ASN A 288 -14.45 -12.52 -0.94
C ASN A 288 -13.59 -11.28 -1.21
N SER A 289 -12.43 -11.43 -1.86
CA SER A 289 -11.63 -10.28 -2.28
C SER A 289 -12.31 -9.59 -3.46
N LEU A 290 -12.28 -8.28 -3.47
CA LEU A 290 -12.76 -7.43 -4.55
C LEU A 290 -11.61 -6.55 -5.02
N CYS A 291 -11.21 -6.68 -6.29
CA CYS A 291 -10.15 -5.88 -6.90
C CYS A 291 -10.72 -5.19 -8.14
N ASN A 292 -11.16 -3.94 -7.99
CA ASN A 292 -11.85 -3.23 -9.07
C ASN A 292 -11.33 -1.82 -9.27
N HIS A 293 -11.40 -1.35 -10.53
CA HIS A 293 -11.07 0.02 -10.90
C HIS A 293 -9.65 0.45 -10.50
N ASN A 294 -8.70 -0.49 -10.47
CA ASN A 294 -7.32 -0.17 -10.16
C ASN A 294 -6.48 -0.02 -11.45
N ILE A 295 -5.39 0.71 -11.33
CA ILE A 295 -4.40 0.85 -12.38
C ILE A 295 -3.08 0.24 -11.89
N PHE A 296 -2.53 -0.69 -12.68
CA PHE A 296 -1.18 -1.23 -12.51
C PHE A 296 -0.38 -0.83 -13.75
N ASN A 297 0.65 -0.03 -13.58
CA ASN A 297 1.34 0.61 -14.69
C ASN A 297 2.86 0.60 -14.54
N SER A 298 3.57 0.49 -15.67
CA SER A 298 5.02 0.74 -15.79
C SER A 298 5.87 0.09 -14.70
N SER A 299 5.59 -1.18 -14.36
CA SER A 299 6.25 -1.85 -13.24
C SER A 299 6.85 -3.20 -13.67
N ASP A 300 8.00 -3.55 -13.06
CA ASP A 300 8.61 -4.88 -13.15
C ASP A 300 8.31 -5.65 -11.85
N ILE A 301 7.49 -6.68 -11.93
CA ILE A 301 6.99 -7.47 -10.79
C ILE A 301 7.12 -8.96 -11.04
N GLY A 302 7.21 -9.75 -9.96
CA GLY A 302 7.29 -11.21 -10.05
C GLY A 302 6.04 -11.81 -10.71
N ASN A 303 4.95 -11.82 -9.98
CA ASN A 303 3.64 -12.22 -10.51
C ASN A 303 2.48 -11.44 -9.86
N ILE A 304 1.31 -11.57 -10.45
CA ILE A 304 0.05 -11.09 -9.87
C ILE A 304 -0.88 -12.28 -9.68
N THR A 305 -1.32 -12.50 -8.45
CA THR A 305 -2.35 -13.51 -8.16
C THR A 305 -3.67 -12.84 -7.87
N LEU A 306 -4.69 -13.16 -8.64
CA LEU A 306 -6.04 -12.62 -8.52
C LEU A 306 -6.97 -13.65 -7.90
N ALA A 307 -7.68 -13.28 -6.84
CA ALA A 307 -8.67 -14.13 -6.20
C ALA A 307 -9.94 -13.33 -5.88
N GLY A 308 -11.07 -14.00 -5.84
CA GLY A 308 -12.37 -13.37 -5.66
C GLY A 308 -12.89 -12.74 -6.96
N ASN A 309 -13.36 -11.52 -6.90
CA ASN A 309 -13.87 -10.79 -8.05
C ASN A 309 -12.92 -9.65 -8.46
N THR A 310 -12.39 -9.74 -9.67
CA THR A 310 -11.44 -8.77 -10.25
C THR A 310 -12.04 -8.22 -11.53
N ALA A 311 -12.44 -6.94 -11.51
CA ALA A 311 -13.11 -6.34 -12.65
C ALA A 311 -12.72 -4.88 -12.89
N ASN A 312 -12.83 -4.44 -14.15
CA ASN A 312 -12.62 -3.05 -14.54
C ASN A 312 -11.23 -2.49 -14.13
N ASN A 313 -10.20 -3.34 -14.07
CA ASN A 313 -8.85 -2.89 -13.81
C ASN A 313 -8.09 -2.67 -15.13
N VAL A 314 -7.07 -1.85 -15.05
CA VAL A 314 -6.19 -1.54 -16.18
C VAL A 314 -4.76 -1.93 -15.80
N PHE A 315 -4.16 -2.81 -16.61
CA PHE A 315 -2.79 -3.27 -16.48
C PHE A 315 -2.00 -2.79 -17.70
N ILE A 316 -1.05 -1.89 -17.51
CA ILE A 316 -0.34 -1.23 -18.61
C ILE A 316 1.17 -1.40 -18.45
N SER A 317 1.85 -1.82 -19.50
CA SER A 317 3.32 -1.83 -19.59
C SER A 317 3.97 -2.54 -18.39
N LEU A 318 3.41 -3.67 -17.96
CA LEU A 318 3.97 -4.48 -16.89
C LEU A 318 4.95 -5.50 -17.47
N ASP A 319 6.11 -5.59 -16.85
CA ASP A 319 7.06 -6.67 -17.04
C ASP A 319 6.85 -7.68 -15.91
N LEU A 320 6.40 -8.88 -16.24
CA LEU A 320 6.13 -9.96 -15.31
C LEU A 320 7.21 -11.03 -15.45
N ASN A 321 7.77 -11.50 -14.35
CA ASN A 321 8.70 -12.62 -14.41
C ASN A 321 7.97 -13.95 -14.66
N GLU A 322 6.80 -14.12 -14.03
CA GLU A 322 6.01 -15.35 -14.19
C GLU A 322 4.72 -15.05 -14.96
N CYS A 323 3.57 -15.00 -14.29
CA CYS A 323 2.27 -14.88 -14.93
C CYS A 323 1.26 -14.07 -14.09
N ILE A 324 0.07 -13.86 -14.65
CA ILE A 324 -1.12 -13.47 -13.90
C ILE A 324 -1.92 -14.75 -13.58
N ALA A 325 -1.96 -15.15 -12.32
CA ALA A 325 -2.69 -16.32 -11.88
C ALA A 325 -4.10 -15.95 -11.40
N VAL A 326 -5.14 -16.56 -11.96
CA VAL A 326 -6.53 -16.43 -11.51
C VAL A 326 -6.89 -17.67 -10.70
N LYS A 327 -7.09 -17.49 -9.41
CA LYS A 327 -7.28 -18.61 -8.46
C LYS A 327 -8.61 -19.35 -8.64
N LEU A 328 -8.67 -20.54 -8.03
CA LEU A 328 -9.87 -21.38 -7.95
C LEU A 328 -11.14 -20.56 -7.67
N ARG A 329 -12.18 -20.74 -8.47
CA ARG A 329 -13.51 -20.11 -8.37
C ARG A 329 -13.49 -18.59 -8.37
N SER A 330 -12.44 -17.98 -8.91
CA SER A 330 -12.32 -16.54 -9.00
C SER A 330 -12.86 -16.03 -10.32
N ILE A 331 -13.25 -14.76 -10.34
CA ILE A 331 -13.78 -14.08 -11.52
C ILE A 331 -12.83 -12.97 -11.92
N CYS A 332 -12.36 -13.00 -13.16
CA CYS A 332 -11.54 -11.96 -13.76
C CYS A 332 -12.24 -11.50 -15.04
N ASN A 333 -12.94 -10.38 -14.99
CA ASN A 333 -13.74 -9.89 -16.12
C ASN A 333 -13.62 -8.39 -16.35
N ASP A 334 -13.90 -8.00 -17.57
CA ASP A 334 -13.94 -6.58 -17.98
C ASP A 334 -12.63 -5.82 -17.69
N ASN A 335 -11.48 -6.51 -17.68
CA ASN A 335 -10.17 -5.88 -17.45
C ASN A 335 -9.48 -5.58 -18.78
N THR A 336 -8.63 -4.56 -18.76
CA THR A 336 -7.75 -4.19 -19.88
C THR A 336 -6.30 -4.51 -19.53
N PHE A 337 -5.64 -5.27 -20.41
CA PHE A 337 -4.22 -5.61 -20.33
C PHE A 337 -3.52 -5.06 -21.58
N PHE A 338 -2.65 -4.09 -21.41
CA PHE A 338 -1.96 -3.44 -22.52
C PHE A 338 -0.46 -3.44 -22.35
N GLY A 339 0.27 -3.98 -23.34
CA GLY A 339 1.74 -3.98 -23.33
C GLY A 339 2.38 -4.83 -22.26
N LEU A 340 1.73 -5.93 -21.84
CA LEU A 340 2.32 -6.88 -20.90
C LEU A 340 3.50 -7.61 -21.53
N LYS A 341 4.56 -7.81 -20.75
CA LYS A 341 5.68 -8.68 -21.10
C LYS A 341 5.84 -9.75 -20.03
N VAL A 342 5.92 -11.01 -20.44
CA VAL A 342 6.14 -12.17 -19.57
C VAL A 342 7.49 -12.76 -19.88
N LYS A 343 8.37 -12.90 -18.87
CA LYS A 343 9.79 -13.22 -19.08
C LYS A 343 10.12 -14.70 -18.89
N GLU A 344 9.56 -15.37 -17.90
CA GLU A 344 9.98 -16.73 -17.51
C GLU A 344 8.81 -17.73 -17.37
N GLY A 345 7.58 -17.31 -17.60
CA GLY A 345 6.40 -18.15 -17.41
C GLY A 345 6.08 -19.04 -18.59
N ASP A 346 5.56 -20.24 -18.34
CA ASP A 346 5.01 -21.14 -19.36
C ASP A 346 3.70 -20.59 -19.96
N CYS A 347 3.03 -19.66 -19.26
CA CYS A 347 1.82 -18.97 -19.73
C CYS A 347 1.78 -17.51 -19.25
N ALA A 348 1.00 -16.68 -19.95
CA ALA A 348 0.77 -15.30 -19.49
C ALA A 348 -0.36 -15.22 -18.46
N PHE A 349 -1.37 -16.08 -18.58
CA PHE A 349 -2.50 -16.17 -17.66
C PHE A 349 -2.74 -17.65 -17.29
N ASP A 350 -2.65 -17.94 -16.00
CA ASP A 350 -2.96 -19.27 -15.44
C ASP A 350 -4.33 -19.25 -14.76
N LEU A 351 -5.30 -19.96 -15.33
CA LEU A 351 -6.67 -20.00 -14.84
C LEU A 351 -6.90 -21.28 -14.01
N GLY A 352 -7.06 -21.11 -12.72
CA GLY A 352 -7.37 -22.21 -11.79
C GLY A 352 -8.75 -22.84 -12.03
N VAL A 353 -8.99 -23.96 -11.38
CA VAL A 353 -10.23 -24.74 -11.51
C VAL A 353 -11.47 -23.89 -11.21
N GLU A 354 -12.48 -23.97 -12.06
CA GLU A 354 -13.72 -23.20 -11.98
C GLU A 354 -13.52 -21.65 -12.00
N ALA A 355 -12.34 -21.17 -12.39
CA ALA A 355 -12.12 -19.74 -12.59
C ALA A 355 -12.87 -19.24 -13.84
N THR A 356 -13.31 -18.01 -13.82
CA THR A 356 -13.92 -17.32 -14.96
C THR A 356 -13.00 -16.19 -15.44
N PHE A 357 -12.68 -16.22 -16.73
CA PHE A 357 -11.91 -15.18 -17.40
C PHE A 357 -12.73 -14.69 -18.61
N ALA A 358 -13.40 -13.55 -18.49
CA ALA A 358 -14.39 -13.14 -19.45
C ALA A 358 -14.34 -11.65 -19.80
N ASN A 359 -14.69 -11.31 -21.02
CA ASN A 359 -14.79 -9.93 -21.53
C ASN A 359 -13.50 -9.11 -21.33
N ASN A 360 -12.33 -9.75 -21.24
CA ASN A 360 -11.09 -9.03 -21.07
C ASN A 360 -10.53 -8.59 -22.42
N TYR A 361 -9.88 -7.42 -22.41
CA TYR A 361 -9.19 -6.89 -23.58
C TYR A 361 -7.69 -6.94 -23.37
N ILE A 362 -6.99 -7.77 -24.12
CA ILE A 362 -5.54 -7.97 -24.09
C ILE A 362 -4.94 -7.46 -25.38
N LYS A 363 -4.01 -6.51 -25.31
CA LYS A 363 -3.36 -5.93 -26.48
C LYS A 363 -1.87 -5.76 -26.28
N ASN A 364 -1.09 -6.03 -27.33
CA ASN A 364 0.37 -5.94 -27.35
C ASN A 364 1.04 -6.80 -26.26
N LEU A 365 0.50 -7.99 -26.03
CA LEU A 365 1.14 -8.96 -25.13
C LEU A 365 2.38 -9.53 -25.79
N SER A 366 3.48 -9.58 -25.05
CA SER A 366 4.76 -10.14 -25.47
C SER A 366 5.21 -11.24 -24.53
N ILE A 367 5.62 -12.37 -25.07
CA ILE A 367 6.36 -13.40 -24.35
C ILE A 367 7.83 -13.23 -24.71
N ILE A 368 8.70 -13.11 -23.72
CA ILE A 368 10.14 -12.98 -23.87
C ILE A 368 10.75 -14.33 -23.55
N THR A 369 11.30 -14.99 -24.55
CA THR A 369 11.99 -16.27 -24.40
C THR A 369 13.44 -16.00 -24.04
N THR A 370 13.91 -16.53 -22.91
CA THR A 370 15.31 -16.38 -22.47
C THR A 370 16.24 -17.43 -23.11
N ASP A 371 15.68 -18.52 -23.66
CA ASP A 371 16.49 -19.61 -24.22
C ASP A 371 16.03 -19.98 -25.63
N SER A 372 16.93 -19.84 -26.61
CA SER A 372 16.67 -20.14 -28.02
C SER A 372 16.80 -21.64 -28.36
N THR A 373 17.12 -22.49 -27.40
CA THR A 373 17.52 -23.89 -27.64
C THR A 373 16.46 -24.94 -27.26
N GLU A 374 15.45 -24.61 -26.45
CA GLU A 374 14.33 -25.51 -26.15
C GLU A 374 13.04 -25.04 -26.84
N VAL A 375 12.46 -25.91 -27.64
CA VAL A 375 11.13 -25.72 -28.22
C VAL A 375 10.11 -26.01 -27.12
N LYS A 376 9.88 -25.06 -26.22
CA LYS A 376 8.77 -25.14 -25.28
C LYS A 376 7.51 -24.58 -25.95
N GLY A 377 6.40 -25.22 -25.72
CA GLY A 377 5.09 -24.64 -26.03
C GLY A 377 4.83 -23.44 -25.11
N TYR A 378 4.40 -22.32 -25.68
CA TYR A 378 4.04 -21.11 -24.92
C TYR A 378 2.53 -20.92 -24.97
N ASN A 379 1.93 -20.72 -23.81
CA ASN A 379 0.50 -20.50 -23.70
C ASN A 379 0.22 -19.01 -23.33
N ILE A 380 -0.73 -18.41 -23.97
CA ILE A 380 -1.23 -17.11 -23.51
C ILE A 380 -2.18 -17.33 -22.33
N LEU A 381 -3.14 -18.26 -22.49
CA LEU A 381 -4.09 -18.66 -21.47
C LEU A 381 -3.98 -20.15 -21.25
N TYR A 382 -3.71 -20.55 -20.01
CA TYR A 382 -3.83 -21.94 -19.59
C TYR A 382 -5.10 -22.12 -18.76
N ALA A 383 -6.08 -22.89 -19.26
CA ALA A 383 -7.38 -23.06 -18.65
C ALA A 383 -7.53 -24.46 -18.05
N ASN A 384 -7.49 -24.57 -16.72
CA ASN A 384 -7.68 -25.82 -16.01
C ASN A 384 -9.12 -25.93 -15.48
N LYS A 385 -9.99 -26.61 -16.22
CA LYS A 385 -11.44 -26.71 -15.93
C LYS A 385 -12.08 -25.33 -15.69
N ALA A 386 -11.68 -24.35 -16.47
CA ALA A 386 -12.03 -22.95 -16.32
C ALA A 386 -12.98 -22.47 -17.42
N PHE A 387 -13.58 -21.30 -17.23
CA PHE A 387 -14.45 -20.64 -18.20
C PHE A 387 -13.69 -19.47 -18.81
N CYS A 388 -13.34 -19.57 -20.10
CA CYS A 388 -12.66 -18.56 -20.87
C CYS A 388 -13.59 -18.07 -22.01
N ARG A 389 -14.19 -16.89 -21.90
CA ARG A 389 -15.19 -16.45 -22.84
C ARG A 389 -15.14 -14.95 -23.19
N ASP A 390 -15.50 -14.67 -24.41
CA ASP A 390 -15.69 -13.31 -24.92
C ASP A 390 -14.48 -12.39 -24.71
N ASN A 391 -13.24 -12.95 -24.73
CA ASN A 391 -12.02 -12.17 -24.59
C ASN A 391 -11.49 -11.75 -25.96
N VAL A 392 -10.87 -10.58 -26.01
CA VAL A 392 -10.14 -10.08 -27.19
C VAL A 392 -8.63 -10.14 -26.89
N ILE A 393 -7.88 -10.95 -27.64
CA ILE A 393 -6.46 -11.23 -27.43
C ILE A 393 -5.65 -10.85 -28.65
N LEU A 394 -5.04 -9.68 -28.62
CA LEU A 394 -4.20 -9.13 -29.71
C LEU A 394 -2.74 -9.16 -29.29
N LEU A 395 -1.97 -10.07 -29.88
CA LEU A 395 -0.57 -10.31 -29.56
C LEU A 395 0.35 -9.29 -30.24
N SER A 396 1.55 -9.11 -29.71
CA SER A 396 2.61 -8.35 -30.39
C SER A 396 3.09 -9.08 -31.63
N ALA A 397 3.65 -8.34 -32.59
CA ALA A 397 4.17 -8.91 -33.83
C ALA A 397 5.32 -9.95 -33.59
N THR A 398 6.07 -9.81 -32.51
CA THR A 398 7.11 -10.76 -32.12
C THR A 398 6.52 -12.03 -31.56
N THR A 399 5.53 -11.94 -30.69
CA THR A 399 4.85 -13.09 -30.09
C THR A 399 4.08 -13.91 -31.12
N ASN A 400 3.43 -13.26 -32.08
CA ASN A 400 2.74 -13.95 -33.19
C ASN A 400 3.65 -14.80 -34.10
N LYS A 401 4.97 -14.62 -34.02
CA LYS A 401 5.96 -15.39 -34.81
C LYS A 401 6.59 -16.55 -34.03
N LEU A 402 6.21 -16.73 -32.76
CA LEU A 402 6.74 -17.84 -31.97
C LEU A 402 6.22 -19.17 -32.53
N GLU A 403 7.12 -20.11 -32.72
CA GLU A 403 6.77 -21.49 -33.01
C GLU A 403 6.13 -22.13 -31.76
N ASN A 404 5.14 -23.00 -31.93
CA ASN A 404 4.40 -23.66 -30.86
C ASN A 404 3.70 -22.70 -29.87
N LEU A 405 3.20 -21.56 -30.37
CA LEU A 405 2.36 -20.66 -29.59
C LEU A 405 0.92 -21.17 -29.56
N TYR A 406 0.40 -21.41 -28.38
CA TYR A 406 -1.02 -21.66 -28.13
C TYR A 406 -1.65 -20.45 -27.47
N VAL A 407 -2.68 -19.87 -28.09
CA VAL A 407 -3.39 -18.75 -27.47
C VAL A 407 -4.15 -19.24 -26.24
N ILE A 408 -4.83 -20.37 -26.36
CA ILE A 408 -5.55 -21.00 -25.27
C ILE A 408 -5.19 -22.48 -25.27
N GLU A 409 -4.57 -22.96 -24.19
CA GLU A 409 -4.48 -24.37 -23.86
C GLU A 409 -5.53 -24.66 -22.80
N ALA A 410 -6.42 -25.59 -23.07
CA ALA A 410 -7.53 -25.88 -22.18
C ALA A 410 -7.65 -27.37 -21.90
N ASN A 411 -7.63 -27.73 -20.62
CA ASN A 411 -7.88 -29.11 -20.16
C ASN A 411 -9.34 -29.50 -20.30
N ALA A 412 -9.59 -30.80 -20.30
CA ALA A 412 -10.94 -31.38 -20.33
C ALA A 412 -11.88 -30.71 -19.31
N SER A 413 -13.13 -30.51 -19.70
CA SER A 413 -14.16 -29.80 -18.92
C SER A 413 -13.99 -28.28 -18.83
N SER A 414 -13.09 -27.68 -19.60
CA SER A 414 -13.04 -26.22 -19.75
C SER A 414 -14.07 -25.75 -20.78
N VAL A 415 -14.50 -24.49 -20.66
CA VAL A 415 -15.41 -23.83 -21.62
C VAL A 415 -14.68 -22.66 -22.25
N VAL A 416 -14.49 -22.70 -23.58
CA VAL A 416 -13.75 -21.70 -24.35
C VAL A 416 -14.66 -21.19 -25.47
N THR A 417 -15.31 -20.04 -25.25
CA THR A 417 -16.34 -19.57 -26.17
C THR A 417 -16.21 -18.08 -26.49
N GLY A 418 -16.54 -17.69 -27.71
CA GLY A 418 -16.64 -16.28 -28.14
C GLY A 418 -15.34 -15.48 -28.12
N ASN A 419 -14.16 -16.12 -27.98
CA ASN A 419 -12.90 -15.40 -27.93
C ASN A 419 -12.41 -14.99 -29.32
N VAL A 420 -11.77 -13.82 -29.40
CA VAL A 420 -11.18 -13.28 -30.62
C VAL A 420 -9.67 -13.13 -30.44
N THR A 421 -8.88 -13.66 -31.38
CA THR A 421 -7.41 -13.57 -31.31
C THR A 421 -6.79 -13.11 -32.63
N SER A 422 -5.62 -12.44 -32.55
CA SER A 422 -4.81 -12.12 -33.72
C SER A 422 -3.83 -13.24 -34.12
N ALA A 423 -3.74 -14.33 -33.36
CA ALA A 423 -2.89 -15.48 -33.70
C ALA A 423 -3.51 -16.34 -34.82
N SER A 424 -2.70 -17.18 -35.43
CA SER A 424 -3.13 -18.09 -36.52
C SER A 424 -4.10 -19.18 -36.09
N SER A 425 -4.17 -19.48 -34.80
CA SER A 425 -5.09 -20.48 -34.21
C SER A 425 -5.53 -20.09 -32.81
N ILE A 426 -6.64 -20.63 -32.34
CA ILE A 426 -7.09 -20.47 -30.95
C ILE A 426 -6.16 -21.21 -29.98
N GLY A 427 -5.67 -22.38 -30.33
CA GLY A 427 -4.78 -23.14 -29.49
C GLY A 427 -5.10 -24.63 -29.40
N GLN A 428 -4.59 -25.26 -28.33
CA GLN A 428 -4.79 -26.68 -28.06
C GLN A 428 -5.93 -26.87 -27.05
N LEU A 429 -6.91 -27.67 -27.41
CA LEU A 429 -8.07 -27.96 -26.58
C LEU A 429 -8.16 -29.49 -26.37
N ASP A 430 -8.19 -29.95 -25.15
CA ASP A 430 -8.33 -31.36 -24.82
C ASP A 430 -9.72 -31.87 -25.17
N GLU A 431 -9.82 -33.20 -25.38
CA GLU A 431 -11.10 -33.87 -25.58
C GLU A 431 -12.02 -33.61 -24.37
N GLY A 432 -13.24 -33.17 -24.65
CA GLY A 432 -14.22 -32.82 -23.62
C GLY A 432 -14.25 -31.33 -23.25
N CYS A 433 -13.45 -30.49 -23.88
CA CYS A 433 -13.66 -29.03 -23.85
C CYS A 433 -14.87 -28.65 -24.68
N VAL A 434 -15.62 -27.66 -24.22
CA VAL A 434 -16.63 -26.95 -25.02
C VAL A 434 -15.99 -25.75 -25.69
N ALA A 435 -15.94 -25.71 -27.03
CA ALA A 435 -15.32 -24.63 -27.78
C ALA A 435 -16.26 -24.18 -28.91
N GLU A 436 -16.86 -23.01 -28.74
CA GLU A 436 -17.83 -22.47 -29.71
C GLU A 436 -17.61 -20.96 -29.94
N GLY A 437 -17.88 -20.50 -31.17
CA GLY A 437 -17.92 -19.08 -31.52
C GLY A 437 -16.57 -18.35 -31.42
N ASN A 438 -15.45 -19.06 -31.30
CA ASN A 438 -14.12 -18.45 -31.27
C ASN A 438 -13.70 -18.03 -32.68
N THR A 439 -13.05 -16.85 -32.78
CA THR A 439 -12.66 -16.27 -34.06
C THR A 439 -11.19 -15.89 -34.09
N VAL A 440 -10.54 -16.10 -35.22
CA VAL A 440 -9.22 -15.54 -35.53
C VAL A 440 -9.44 -14.24 -36.29
N ALA A 441 -9.02 -13.14 -35.68
CA ALA A 441 -9.07 -11.83 -36.29
C ALA A 441 -7.91 -11.71 -37.29
N TRP A 442 -8.21 -11.39 -38.52
CA TRP A 442 -7.21 -11.10 -39.55
C TRP A 442 -6.58 -9.75 -39.26
N SER A 443 -5.25 -9.72 -39.12
CA SER A 443 -4.45 -8.47 -39.00
C SER A 443 -4.28 -7.77 -40.33
#